data_bf39536304cef59509d93d9ab62d62b8
#
_entry.id   bf39536304cef59509d93d9ab62d62b8
#
_cell.length_a   1.000
_cell.length_b   1.000
_cell.length_c   1.000
_cell.angle_alpha   90.00
_cell.angle_beta   90.00
_cell.angle_gamma   90.00
#
_symmetry.space_group_name_H-M   'P 1'
#
loop_
_entity.id
_entity.type
_entity.pdbx_description
1 polymer ?
#
loop_
_entity_poly.entity_id
_entity_poly.type
_entity_poly.pdbx_seq_one_letter_code
_entity_poly.pdbx_strand_id
1 'polypeptide(L)' 'MWLMEEVGELATALRSGTREELAFEFADVLAWLATIANVAKIDLGAAVQAKYGNGCPGCQQMVCVCGVEEKP' A
#
# COMPACT_ATOMS: atom_id res chain seq x y z
N MET A 1 -7.61 -8.28 -14.14
CA MET A 1 -6.69 -8.58 -13.02
C MET A 1 -7.29 -8.10 -11.71
N TRP A 2 -7.10 -8.85 -10.64
CA TRP A 2 -7.75 -8.58 -9.37
C TRP A 2 -6.73 -8.11 -8.34
N LEU A 3 -7.15 -7.25 -7.42
CA LEU A 3 -6.27 -6.75 -6.36
C LEU A 3 -5.64 -7.90 -5.57
N MET A 4 -6.40 -8.92 -5.23
CA MET A 4 -5.86 -10.04 -4.46
C MET A 4 -4.81 -10.82 -5.24
N GLU A 5 -4.93 -10.92 -6.56
CA GLU A 5 -3.88 -11.51 -7.40
C GLU A 5 -2.60 -10.70 -7.30
N GLU A 6 -2.74 -9.36 -7.38
CA GLU A 6 -1.58 -8.48 -7.31
C GLU A 6 -0.90 -8.54 -5.94
N VAL A 7 -1.69 -8.65 -4.88
CA VAL A 7 -1.13 -8.83 -3.54
C VAL A 7 -0.39 -10.15 -3.45
N GLY A 8 -0.91 -11.21 -4.07
CA GLY A 8 -0.24 -12.51 -4.13
C GLY A 8 1.09 -12.42 -4.90
N GLU A 9 1.10 -11.73 -6.02
CA GLU A 9 2.32 -11.53 -6.81
C GLU A 9 3.35 -10.70 -6.04
N LEU A 10 2.89 -9.68 -5.31
CA LEU A 10 3.76 -8.90 -4.44
C LEU A 10 4.40 -9.79 -3.36
N ALA A 11 3.61 -10.65 -2.75
CA ALA A 11 4.13 -11.57 -1.73
C ALA A 11 5.19 -12.50 -2.31
N THR A 12 5.00 -12.98 -3.54
CA THR A 12 5.99 -13.81 -4.22
C THR A 12 7.27 -13.03 -4.50
N ALA A 13 7.13 -11.80 -4.98
CA ALA A 13 8.28 -10.93 -5.28
C ALA A 13 9.08 -10.59 -4.02
N LEU A 14 8.40 -10.44 -2.88
CA LEU A 14 9.07 -10.20 -1.60
C LEU A 14 9.95 -11.37 -1.19
N ARG A 15 9.57 -12.61 -1.55
CA ARG A 15 10.35 -13.79 -1.21
C ARG A 15 11.48 -14.06 -2.19
N SER A 16 11.24 -13.86 -3.48
CA SER A 16 12.16 -14.39 -4.49
C SER A 16 12.34 -13.50 -5.72
N GLY A 17 11.73 -12.34 -5.75
CA GLY A 17 11.85 -11.44 -6.89
C GLY A 17 13.08 -10.55 -6.82
N THR A 18 13.43 -9.96 -7.96
CA THR A 18 14.46 -8.92 -8.01
C THR A 18 13.91 -7.62 -7.45
N ARG A 19 14.81 -6.66 -7.19
CA ARG A 19 14.38 -5.33 -6.74
C ARG A 19 13.45 -4.65 -7.75
N GLU A 20 13.73 -4.83 -9.01
CA GLU A 20 12.91 -4.25 -10.08
C GLU A 20 11.52 -4.88 -10.14
N GLU A 21 11.46 -6.21 -10.07
CA GLU A 21 10.19 -6.93 -10.03
C GLU A 21 9.37 -6.53 -8.82
N LEU A 22 10.01 -6.41 -7.68
CA LEU A 22 9.35 -6.01 -6.44
C LEU A 22 8.76 -4.60 -6.56
N ALA A 23 9.52 -3.68 -7.14
CA ALA A 23 9.03 -2.30 -7.34
C ALA A 23 7.79 -2.28 -8.23
N PHE A 24 7.80 -3.08 -9.31
CA PHE A 24 6.64 -3.15 -10.21
C PHE A 24 5.43 -3.75 -9.51
N GLU A 25 5.62 -4.75 -8.69
CA GLU A 25 4.50 -5.36 -7.96
C GLU A 25 3.89 -4.38 -6.95
N PHE A 26 4.70 -3.58 -6.27
CA PHE A 26 4.18 -2.51 -5.43
C PHE A 26 3.33 -1.52 -6.23
N ALA A 27 3.83 -1.14 -7.41
CA ALA A 27 3.10 -0.21 -8.28
C ALA A 27 1.77 -0.78 -8.74
N ASP A 28 1.74 -2.07 -9.07
CA ASP A 28 0.51 -2.74 -9.50
C ASP A 28 -0.53 -2.80 -8.39
N VAL A 29 -0.10 -3.12 -7.17
CA VAL A 29 -1.00 -3.15 -6.01
C VAL A 29 -1.60 -1.77 -5.76
N LEU A 30 -0.76 -0.73 -5.81
CA LEU A 30 -1.24 0.64 -5.62
C LEU A 30 -2.24 1.03 -6.70
N ALA A 31 -1.95 0.70 -7.95
CA ALA A 31 -2.83 1.04 -9.07
C ALA A 31 -4.20 0.38 -8.92
N TRP A 32 -4.24 -0.89 -8.56
CA TRP A 32 -5.50 -1.59 -8.36
C TRP A 32 -6.26 -1.09 -7.14
N LEU A 33 -5.55 -0.76 -6.08
CA LEU A 33 -6.16 -0.17 -4.88
C LEU A 33 -6.80 1.18 -5.22
N ALA A 34 -6.10 2.01 -5.98
CA ALA A 34 -6.64 3.30 -6.41
C ALA A 34 -7.88 3.14 -7.29
N THR A 35 -7.87 2.15 -8.18
CA THR A 35 -9.01 1.85 -9.04
C THR A 35 -10.22 1.43 -8.22
N ILE A 36 -10.03 0.56 -7.24
CA ILE A 36 -11.10 0.10 -6.37
C ILE A 36 -11.67 1.25 -5.53
N ALA A 37 -10.81 2.10 -4.99
CA ALA A 37 -11.24 3.27 -4.25
C ALA A 37 -12.11 4.17 -5.15
N ASN A 38 -11.70 4.35 -6.40
CA ASN A 38 -12.43 5.14 -7.38
C ASN A 38 -13.82 4.56 -7.65
N VAL A 39 -13.90 3.24 -7.83
CA VAL A 39 -15.18 2.56 -8.03
C VAL A 39 -16.08 2.72 -6.81
N ALA A 40 -15.51 2.69 -5.62
CA ALA A 40 -16.24 2.89 -4.36
C ALA A 40 -16.57 4.37 -4.09
N LYS A 41 -16.13 5.27 -4.97
CA LYS A 41 -16.31 6.72 -4.83
C LYS A 41 -15.62 7.28 -3.59
N ILE A 42 -14.46 6.73 -3.27
CA ILE A 42 -13.59 7.20 -2.20
C ILE A 42 -12.38 7.92 -2.82
N ASP A 43 -12.12 9.14 -2.37
CA ASP A 43 -10.89 9.83 -2.73
C ASP A 43 -9.77 9.27 -1.87
N LEU A 44 -8.97 8.38 -2.45
CA LEU A 44 -7.91 7.68 -1.71
C LEU A 44 -6.88 8.66 -1.12
N GLY A 45 -6.49 9.67 -1.90
CA GLY A 45 -5.55 10.68 -1.41
C GLY A 45 -6.08 11.42 -0.20
N ALA A 46 -7.35 11.84 -0.25
CA ALA A 46 -7.98 12.52 0.87
C ALA A 46 -8.12 11.60 2.09
N ALA A 47 -8.42 10.32 1.87
CA ALA A 47 -8.53 9.35 2.96
C ALA A 47 -7.18 9.16 3.65
N VAL A 48 -6.11 9.04 2.87
CA VAL A 48 -4.75 8.90 3.41
C VAL A 48 -4.36 10.16 4.19
N GLN A 49 -4.65 11.34 3.64
CA GLN A 49 -4.35 12.60 4.30
C GLN A 49 -5.11 12.73 5.62
N ALA A 50 -6.39 12.36 5.63
CA ALA A 50 -7.20 12.45 6.84
C ALA A 50 -6.69 11.53 7.94
N LYS A 51 -6.25 10.34 7.60
CA LYS A 51 -5.81 9.35 8.59
C LYS A 51 -4.34 9.52 8.99
N TYR A 52 -3.48 9.86 8.02
CA TYR A 52 -2.03 9.89 8.23
C TYR A 52 -1.40 11.27 7.98
N GLY A 53 -2.20 12.30 7.79
CA GLY A 53 -1.70 13.63 7.46
C GLY A 53 -0.78 14.24 8.52
N ASN A 54 -0.92 13.82 9.76
CA ASN A 54 -0.07 14.24 10.86
C ASN A 54 0.99 13.20 11.21
N GLY A 55 1.25 12.28 10.31
CA GLY A 55 2.16 11.17 10.54
C GLY A 55 1.41 9.89 10.88
N CYS A 56 2.14 8.80 11.00
CA CYS A 56 1.57 7.50 11.34
C CYS A 56 0.96 7.54 12.76
N PRO A 57 -0.28 7.07 12.95
CA PRO A 57 -0.88 7.04 14.28
C PRO A 57 -0.09 6.21 15.30
N GLY A 58 0.70 5.22 14.82
CA GLY A 58 1.48 4.38 15.71
C GLY A 58 2.79 5.01 16.15
N CYS A 59 3.55 5.59 15.24
CA CYS A 59 4.88 6.14 15.53
C CYS A 59 4.99 7.64 15.35
N GLN A 60 3.95 8.28 14.80
CA GLN A 60 3.87 9.73 14.57
C GLN A 60 4.93 10.28 13.60
N GLN A 61 5.53 9.40 12.80
CA GLN A 61 6.46 9.81 11.76
C GLN A 61 5.72 9.97 10.43
N MET A 62 6.10 10.98 9.65
CA MET A 62 5.50 11.19 8.33
C MET A 62 5.79 10.00 7.40
N VAL A 63 6.97 9.43 7.54
CA VAL A 63 7.29 8.13 6.93
C VAL A 63 7.27 7.12 8.07
N CYS A 64 6.32 6.21 8.02
CA CYS A 64 6.13 5.24 9.10
C CYS A 64 7.37 4.35 9.28
N VAL A 65 7.80 4.23 10.54
CA VAL A 65 8.92 3.37 10.92
C VAL A 65 8.48 2.22 11.83
N CYS A 66 7.17 2.01 11.96
CA CYS A 66 6.65 0.91 12.76
C CYS A 66 7.05 -0.44 12.16
N GLY A 67 7.27 -1.43 13.03
CA GLY A 67 7.34 -2.81 12.59
C GLY A 67 5.96 -3.30 12.20
N VAL A 68 5.89 -4.49 11.59
CA VAL A 68 4.64 -5.05 11.11
C VAL A 68 3.63 -5.20 12.25
N GLU A 69 4.10 -5.57 13.43
CA GLU A 69 3.25 -5.79 14.61
C GLU A 69 2.77 -4.49 15.25
N GLU A 70 3.43 -3.37 14.97
CA GLU A 70 3.12 -2.07 15.57
C GLU A 70 2.24 -1.22 14.67
N LYS A 71 2.04 -1.63 13.44
CA LYS A 71 1.28 -0.86 12.45
C LYS A 71 -0.19 -0.79 12.88
N PRO A 72 -0.74 0.41 12.98
CA PRO A 72 -2.16 0.57 13.35
C PRO A 72 -3.11 0.06 12.27
#